data_a22234249d699d5af2dcf134b470d1d0
#
_entry.id   a22234249d699d5af2dcf134b470d1d0
#
_cell.length_a   1.000
_cell.length_b   1.000
_cell.length_c   1.000
_cell.angle_alpha   90.00
_cell.angle_beta   90.00
_cell.angle_gamma   90.00
#
_symmetry.space_group_name_H-M   'P 1'
#
loop_
_entity.id
_entity.type
_entity.pdbx_description
1 polymer ?
#
loop_
_entity_poly.entity_id
_entity_poly.type
_entity_poly.pdbx_seq_one_letter_code
_entity_poly.pdbx_strand_id
1 'polypeptide(L)'
;MLVAQIIAGAIAGMGGGAEILGMYNRFKWTTSPGYGWTGIVVALLARSNPLLVPLAAAFIGYLNVGADIMARSSDVGREVVDIIQGVMMFLIAADALLRGWRQSLIVKAAKAEEMEAAQK
;
A
#
# COMPACT_ATOMS: atom_id res chain seq x y z
N MET A 1 21.49 -2.40 0.09
CA MET A 1 20.39 -1.65 -0.56
C MET A 1 20.20 -2.08 -2.02
N LEU A 2 21.23 -2.13 -2.86
CA LEU A 2 21.13 -2.54 -4.27
C LEU A 2 20.48 -3.93 -4.50
N VAL A 3 20.85 -4.93 -3.73
CA VAL A 3 20.29 -6.29 -3.84
C VAL A 3 18.78 -6.32 -3.61
N ALA A 4 18.28 -5.57 -2.63
CA ALA A 4 16.85 -5.50 -2.34
C ALA A 4 16.08 -4.85 -3.50
N GLN A 5 16.64 -3.83 -4.13
CA GLN A 5 16.02 -3.18 -5.30
C GLN A 5 16.01 -4.09 -6.53
N ILE A 6 17.08 -4.86 -6.76
CA ILE A 6 17.15 -5.82 -7.87
C ILE A 6 16.10 -6.92 -7.68
N ILE A 7 15.95 -7.47 -6.48
CA ILE A 7 14.96 -8.50 -6.16
C ILE A 7 13.54 -7.93 -6.33
N ALA A 8 13.26 -6.73 -5.80
CA ALA A 8 11.97 -6.07 -5.95
C ALA A 8 11.62 -5.80 -7.43
N GLY A 9 12.60 -5.34 -8.21
CA GLY A 9 12.43 -5.13 -9.65
C GLY A 9 12.18 -6.41 -10.42
N ALA A 10 12.86 -7.51 -10.07
CA ALA A 10 12.64 -8.82 -10.67
C ALA A 10 11.22 -9.34 -10.38
N ILE A 11 10.75 -9.26 -9.15
CA ILE A 11 9.40 -9.67 -8.76
C ILE A 11 8.33 -8.81 -9.48
N ALA A 12 8.53 -7.49 -9.54
CA ALA A 12 7.64 -6.60 -10.26
C ALA A 12 7.60 -6.89 -11.77
N GLY A 13 8.76 -7.17 -12.38
CA GLY A 13 8.86 -7.55 -13.78
C GLY A 13 8.16 -8.89 -14.08
N MET A 14 8.29 -9.88 -13.20
CA MET A 14 7.56 -11.15 -13.32
C MET A 14 6.04 -10.95 -13.22
N GLY A 15 5.58 -10.09 -12.30
CA GLY A 15 4.16 -9.73 -12.15
C GLY A 15 3.60 -9.08 -13.42
N GLY A 16 4.29 -8.09 -13.96
CA GLY A 16 3.90 -7.43 -15.22
C GLY A 16 3.92 -8.37 -16.42
N GLY A 17 4.93 -9.26 -16.51
CA GLY A 17 5.00 -10.28 -17.54
C GLY A 17 3.84 -11.27 -17.46
N ALA A 18 3.51 -11.75 -16.26
CA ALA A 18 2.39 -12.67 -16.05
C ALA A 18 1.04 -12.02 -16.44
N GLU A 19 0.85 -10.74 -16.14
CA GLU A 19 -0.36 -10.01 -16.51
C GLU A 19 -0.51 -9.84 -18.01
N ILE A 20 0.56 -9.40 -18.70
CA ILE A 20 0.53 -9.22 -20.17
C ILE A 20 0.28 -10.55 -20.89
N LEU A 21 0.95 -11.62 -20.47
CA LEU A 21 0.84 -12.94 -21.11
C LEU A 21 -0.47 -13.65 -20.72
N GLY A 22 -0.97 -13.46 -19.48
CA GLY A 22 -2.14 -14.14 -18.98
C GLY A 22 -3.48 -13.48 -19.34
N MET A 23 -3.51 -12.15 -19.38
CA MET A 23 -4.78 -11.41 -19.57
C MET A 23 -4.92 -10.74 -20.92
N TYR A 24 -3.83 -10.26 -21.52
CA TYR A 24 -3.95 -9.38 -22.69
C TYR A 24 -3.35 -9.94 -23.98
N ASN A 25 -2.46 -10.92 -23.94
CA ASN A 25 -1.75 -11.50 -25.11
C ASN A 25 -1.08 -10.47 -26.04
N ARG A 26 -1.01 -9.21 -25.60
CA ARG A 26 -0.37 -8.09 -26.31
C ARG A 26 -0.07 -6.95 -25.36
N PHE A 27 0.93 -6.15 -25.67
CA PHE A 27 1.25 -4.94 -24.92
C PHE A 27 0.18 -3.88 -25.18
N LYS A 28 -0.64 -3.59 -24.16
CA LYS A 28 -1.80 -2.66 -24.25
C LYS A 28 -1.56 -1.34 -23.51
N TRP A 29 -0.50 -1.24 -22.75
CA TRP A 29 -0.25 -0.11 -21.85
C TRP A 29 0.27 1.11 -22.62
N THR A 30 -0.57 2.10 -22.84
CA THR A 30 -0.19 3.43 -23.35
C THR A 30 0.22 4.39 -22.23
N THR A 31 -0.20 4.11 -21.00
CA THR A 31 0.11 4.87 -19.78
C THR A 31 0.41 3.92 -18.63
N SER A 32 1.14 4.40 -17.62
CA SER A 32 1.44 3.60 -16.43
C SER A 32 0.14 3.25 -15.68
N PRO A 33 -0.12 1.97 -15.39
CA PRO A 33 -1.38 1.53 -14.74
C PRO A 33 -1.48 1.89 -13.25
N GLY A 34 -0.51 2.60 -12.70
CA GLY A 34 -0.54 3.04 -11.30
C GLY A 34 -0.30 1.95 -10.25
N TYR A 35 0.10 0.74 -10.67
CA TYR A 35 0.31 -0.38 -9.73
C TYR A 35 1.37 -0.12 -8.67
N GLY A 36 2.37 0.72 -8.97
CA GLY A 36 3.35 1.14 -7.98
C GLY A 36 2.72 1.89 -6.82
N TRP A 37 1.75 2.76 -7.11
CA TRP A 37 0.99 3.49 -6.10
C TRP A 37 0.13 2.55 -5.25
N THR A 38 -0.60 1.65 -5.89
CA THR A 38 -1.39 0.61 -5.21
C THR A 38 -0.51 -0.29 -4.34
N GLY A 39 0.71 -0.61 -4.79
CA GLY A 39 1.68 -1.38 -4.02
C GLY A 39 2.09 -0.70 -2.71
N ILE A 40 2.23 0.64 -2.71
CA ILE A 40 2.50 1.40 -1.49
C ILE A 40 1.34 1.27 -0.49
N VAL A 41 0.10 1.37 -0.97
CA VAL A 41 -1.10 1.18 -0.13
C VAL A 41 -1.15 -0.20 0.49
N VAL A 42 -0.90 -1.24 -0.31
CA VAL A 42 -0.83 -2.63 0.15
C VAL A 42 0.24 -2.81 1.23
N ALA A 43 1.44 -2.23 1.03
CA ALA A 43 2.53 -2.31 1.99
C ALA A 43 2.18 -1.61 3.32
N LEU A 44 1.54 -0.44 3.26
CA LEU A 44 1.07 0.28 4.44
C LEU A 44 -0.03 -0.49 5.17
N LEU A 45 -1.00 -1.05 4.44
CA LEU A 45 -2.08 -1.86 4.99
C LEU A 45 -1.54 -3.13 5.66
N ALA A 46 -0.56 -3.79 5.06
CA ALA A 46 0.14 -4.94 5.62
C ALA A 46 1.08 -4.58 6.79
N ARG A 47 1.22 -3.29 7.15
CA ARG A 47 2.12 -2.81 8.21
C ARG A 47 3.56 -3.27 8.01
N SER A 48 4.02 -3.33 6.78
CA SER A 48 5.34 -3.83 6.38
C SER A 48 5.62 -5.29 6.82
N ASN A 49 4.59 -6.07 7.12
CA ASN A 49 4.73 -7.49 7.42
C ASN A 49 4.58 -8.30 6.13
N PRO A 50 5.63 -9.01 5.67
CA PRO A 50 5.60 -9.73 4.40
C PRO A 50 4.54 -10.85 4.35
N LEU A 51 4.16 -11.43 5.48
CA LEU A 51 3.11 -12.46 5.53
C LEU A 51 1.69 -11.89 5.34
N LEU A 52 1.48 -10.62 5.69
CA LEU A 52 0.20 -9.93 5.51
C LEU A 52 0.05 -9.28 4.14
N VAL A 53 1.15 -9.09 3.40
CA VAL A 53 1.11 -8.48 2.06
C VAL A 53 0.20 -9.22 1.09
N PRO A 54 0.24 -10.56 0.95
CA PRO A 54 -0.67 -11.27 0.06
C PRO A 54 -2.15 -11.10 0.43
N LEU A 55 -2.47 -11.07 1.72
CA LEU A 55 -3.83 -10.87 2.21
C LEU A 55 -4.33 -9.45 1.92
N ALA A 56 -3.49 -8.45 2.19
CA ALA A 56 -3.78 -7.05 1.88
C ALA A 56 -3.93 -6.82 0.37
N ALA A 57 -3.07 -7.44 -0.43
CA ALA A 57 -3.14 -7.37 -1.89
C ALA A 57 -4.43 -8.00 -2.43
N ALA A 58 -4.83 -9.16 -1.90
CA ALA A 58 -6.09 -9.81 -2.27
C ALA A 58 -7.31 -8.93 -1.91
N PHE A 59 -7.29 -8.30 -0.75
CA PHE A 59 -8.35 -7.38 -0.32
C PHE A 59 -8.46 -6.15 -1.24
N ILE A 60 -7.35 -5.49 -1.54
CA ILE A 60 -7.34 -4.34 -2.46
C ILE A 60 -7.73 -4.77 -3.88
N GLY A 61 -7.24 -5.93 -4.34
CA GLY A 61 -7.63 -6.50 -5.62
C GLY A 61 -9.13 -6.77 -5.73
N TYR A 62 -9.73 -7.34 -4.68
CA TYR A 62 -11.17 -7.57 -4.59
C TYR A 62 -11.96 -6.25 -4.69
N LEU A 63 -11.52 -5.21 -3.97
CA LEU A 63 -12.16 -3.89 -4.04
C LEU A 63 -12.05 -3.29 -5.44
N ASN A 64 -10.90 -3.38 -6.09
CA ASN A 64 -10.71 -2.86 -7.45
C ASN A 64 -11.59 -3.58 -8.47
N VAL A 65 -11.67 -4.92 -8.40
CA VAL A 65 -12.53 -5.72 -9.29
C VAL A 65 -14.01 -5.40 -9.04
N GLY A 66 -14.43 -5.30 -7.77
CA GLY A 66 -15.78 -4.89 -7.41
C GLY A 66 -16.15 -3.52 -7.96
N ALA A 67 -15.22 -2.59 -7.86
CA ALA A 67 -15.32 -1.25 -8.39
C ALA A 67 -15.48 -1.21 -9.92
N ASP A 68 -14.67 -1.99 -10.63
CA ASP A 68 -14.77 -2.10 -12.10
C ASP A 68 -16.11 -2.71 -12.55
N ILE A 69 -16.63 -3.67 -11.79
CA ILE A 69 -17.96 -4.26 -12.06
C ILE A 69 -19.06 -3.20 -11.84
N MET A 70 -18.99 -2.45 -10.75
CA MET A 70 -19.96 -1.39 -10.45
C MET A 70 -19.93 -0.29 -11.51
N ALA A 71 -18.75 0.14 -11.94
CA ALA A 71 -18.59 1.15 -12.98
C ALA A 71 -19.16 0.71 -14.34
N ARG A 72 -19.18 -0.60 -14.61
CA ARG A 72 -19.79 -1.15 -15.85
C ARG A 72 -21.31 -1.37 -15.75
N SER A 73 -21.83 -1.58 -14.55
CA SER A 73 -23.23 -1.94 -14.29
C SER A 73 -24.08 -0.75 -13.89
N SER A 74 -23.49 0.35 -13.51
CA SER A 74 -24.16 1.57 -13.04
C SER A 74 -23.55 2.79 -13.71
N ASP A 75 -24.33 3.84 -13.80
CA ASP A 75 -23.89 5.17 -14.31
C ASP A 75 -22.90 5.88 -13.35
N VAL A 76 -22.32 5.11 -12.43
CA VAL A 76 -21.34 5.59 -11.44
C VAL A 76 -19.95 5.51 -12.07
N GLY A 77 -19.37 6.66 -12.33
CA GLY A 77 -18.03 6.76 -12.91
C GLY A 77 -16.96 6.12 -12.01
N ARG A 78 -15.89 5.64 -12.63
CA ARG A 78 -14.72 5.06 -11.94
C ARG A 78 -14.10 6.05 -10.94
N GLU A 79 -14.33 7.34 -11.13
CA GLU A 79 -13.86 8.43 -10.27
C GLU A 79 -14.32 8.28 -8.82
N VAL A 80 -15.52 7.72 -8.58
CA VAL A 80 -16.02 7.48 -7.21
C VAL A 80 -15.18 6.43 -6.48
N VAL A 81 -14.71 5.44 -7.20
CA VAL A 81 -13.82 4.41 -6.65
C VAL A 81 -12.47 4.98 -6.32
N ASP A 82 -11.91 5.81 -7.19
CA ASP A 82 -10.64 6.50 -6.96
C ASP A 82 -10.72 7.42 -5.73
N ILE A 83 -11.86 8.09 -5.53
CA ILE A 83 -12.13 8.91 -4.33
C ILE A 83 -12.15 8.03 -3.07
N ILE A 84 -12.87 6.91 -3.08
CA ILE A 84 -12.95 5.97 -1.94
C ILE A 84 -11.55 5.43 -1.63
N GLN A 85 -10.79 5.06 -2.64
CA GLN A 85 -9.42 4.59 -2.48
C GLN A 85 -8.51 5.68 -1.92
N GLY A 86 -8.64 6.93 -2.37
CA GLY A 86 -7.94 8.09 -1.84
C GLY A 86 -8.24 8.34 -0.37
N VAL A 87 -9.51 8.26 0.03
CA VAL A 87 -9.92 8.39 1.43
C VAL A 87 -9.34 7.26 2.28
N MET A 88 -9.38 6.02 1.79
CA MET A 88 -8.75 4.89 2.51
C MET A 88 -7.25 5.08 2.68
N MET A 89 -6.54 5.55 1.64
CA MET A 89 -5.12 5.89 1.75
C MET A 89 -4.86 6.95 2.80
N PHE A 90 -5.67 8.00 2.81
CA PHE A 90 -5.54 9.08 3.78
C PHE A 90 -5.73 8.58 5.23
N LEU A 91 -6.72 7.73 5.47
CA LEU A 91 -6.97 7.14 6.79
C LEU A 91 -5.80 6.24 7.25
N ILE A 92 -5.27 5.41 6.35
CA ILE A 92 -4.13 4.54 6.66
C ILE A 92 -2.87 5.37 6.93
N ALA A 93 -2.63 6.42 6.13
CA ALA A 93 -1.50 7.32 6.35
C ALA A 93 -1.63 8.12 7.65
N ALA A 94 -2.83 8.57 7.99
CA ALA A 94 -3.10 9.26 9.26
C ALA A 94 -2.84 8.35 10.47
N ASP A 95 -3.27 7.08 10.42
CA ASP A 95 -2.98 6.10 11.48
C ASP A 95 -1.46 5.84 11.63
N ALA A 96 -0.73 5.74 10.52
CA ALA A 96 0.72 5.57 10.54
C ALA A 96 1.45 6.79 11.15
N LEU A 97 1.00 8.01 10.83
CA LEU A 97 1.54 9.25 11.42
C LEU A 97 1.26 9.35 12.91
N LEU A 98 0.03 9.04 13.34
CA LEU A 98 -0.37 9.07 14.74
C LEU A 98 0.44 8.07 15.58
N ARG A 99 0.74 6.88 15.03
CA ARG A 99 1.59 5.89 15.71
C ARG A 99 3.03 6.35 15.83
N GLY A 100 3.57 6.97 14.79
CA GLY A 100 4.92 7.56 14.83
C GLY A 100 5.04 8.65 15.91
N TRP A 101 4.03 9.49 16.02
CA TRP A 101 3.95 10.53 17.05
C TRP A 101 3.84 9.95 18.46
N ARG A 102 2.97 8.97 18.65
CA ARG A 102 2.82 8.27 19.95
C ARG A 102 4.14 7.61 20.38
N GLN A 103 4.83 6.97 19.46
CA GLN A 103 6.08 6.29 19.75
C GLN A 103 7.19 7.28 20.13
N SER A 104 7.26 8.44 19.49
CA SER A 104 8.21 9.50 19.84
C SER A 104 7.93 10.13 21.21
N LEU A 105 6.67 10.24 21.63
CA LEU A 105 6.29 10.70 22.95
C LEU A 105 6.64 9.71 24.05
N ILE A 106 6.43 8.41 23.82
CA ILE A 106 6.79 7.34 24.77
C ILE A 106 8.30 7.28 24.96
N VAL A 107 9.08 7.37 23.88
CA VAL A 107 10.54 7.36 23.97
C VAL A 107 11.08 8.60 24.69
N LYS A 108 10.47 9.76 24.49
CA LYS A 108 10.84 10.98 25.23
C LYS A 108 10.52 10.89 26.71
N ALA A 109 9.36 10.33 27.08
CA ALA A 109 8.99 10.10 28.47
C ALA A 109 9.93 9.11 29.18
N ALA A 110 10.26 7.99 28.53
CA ALA A 110 11.21 7.01 29.07
C ALA A 110 12.61 7.60 29.26
N LYS A 111 13.09 8.42 28.31
CA LYS A 111 14.38 9.12 28.49
C LYS A 111 14.37 10.15 29.61
N ALA A 112 13.26 10.81 29.87
CA ALA A 112 13.13 11.76 30.96
C ALA A 112 13.20 11.03 32.32
N GLU A 113 12.53 9.87 32.46
CA GLU A 113 12.58 9.04 33.65
C GLU A 113 14.00 8.47 33.92
N GLU A 114 14.71 8.05 32.88
CA GLU A 114 16.10 7.58 33.02
C GLU A 114 17.05 8.70 33.48
N MET A 115 16.86 9.93 32.98
CA MET A 115 17.68 11.06 33.41
C MET A 115 17.38 11.48 34.85
N GLU A 116 16.14 11.38 35.30
CA GLU A 116 15.75 11.68 36.68
C GLU A 116 16.25 10.63 37.68
N ALA A 117 16.28 9.36 37.25
CA ALA A 117 16.87 8.26 38.02
C ALA A 117 18.39 8.36 38.15
N ALA A 118 19.09 8.90 37.13
CA ALA A 118 20.53 9.07 37.14
C ALA A 118 21.01 10.29 37.97
N GLN A 119 20.10 11.19 38.36
CA GLN A 119 20.40 12.38 39.19
C GLN A 119 20.16 12.15 40.69
N LYS A 120 19.65 10.98 41.08
CA LYS A 120 19.40 10.57 42.46
C LYS A 120 20.45 9.61 42.95
#